data_08fde285e42cf3e284d74b5913d37ad9
#
_entry.id   08fde285e42cf3e284d74b5913d37ad9
#
_cell.length_a   1.000
_cell.length_b   1.000
_cell.length_c   1.000
_cell.angle_alpha   90.00
_cell.angle_beta   90.00
_cell.angle_gamma   90.00
#
_symmetry.space_group_name_H-M   'P 1'
#
loop_
_entity.id
_entity.type
_entity.pdbx_description
1 polymer ?
#
loop_
_entity_poly.entity_id
_entity_poly.type
_entity_poly.pdbx_seq_one_letter_code
_entity_poly.pdbx_strand_id
1 'polypeptide(L)'
;MVDVKTIIEESQEKMDMAVMYLEEALAHISAGKASTRLLDGIRVDSYGSMVPISNVAAVTTPDARSITIKPWDKSMFRVIEKAIIDSDLGIMPENNGEIIRIGIPPLTEERRKQLAKQCKAEGETAKVSIRNARRDGIDALKKAVKDGLAEDEQKNAEAKLQKVHDKYIAKIEEMLAEKDKEIMTV
;
A
#
# COMPACT_ATOMS: atom_id res chain seq x y z
N MET A 1 -29.30 -12.51 21.06
CA MET A 1 -29.16 -13.57 20.04
C MET A 1 -28.31 -12.96 18.93
N VAL A 2 -27.11 -13.48 18.66
CA VAL A 2 -26.26 -12.94 17.59
C VAL A 2 -26.84 -13.44 16.27
N ASP A 3 -27.22 -12.52 15.38
CA ASP A 3 -27.82 -12.84 14.10
C ASP A 3 -26.73 -13.34 13.14
N VAL A 4 -27.04 -14.38 12.35
CA VAL A 4 -26.18 -14.95 11.31
C VAL A 4 -25.67 -13.87 10.36
N LYS A 5 -26.52 -12.90 10.03
CA LYS A 5 -26.17 -11.76 9.18
C LYS A 5 -25.04 -10.94 9.79
N THR A 6 -25.11 -10.63 11.06
CA THR A 6 -24.08 -9.88 11.80
C THR A 6 -22.74 -10.60 11.79
N ILE A 7 -22.74 -11.94 12.00
CA ILE A 7 -21.50 -12.74 11.96
C ILE A 7 -20.83 -12.68 10.59
N ILE A 8 -21.62 -12.75 9.53
CA ILE A 8 -21.09 -12.66 8.16
C ILE A 8 -20.54 -11.26 7.88
N GLU A 9 -21.26 -10.21 8.28
CA GLU A 9 -20.86 -8.80 8.11
C GLU A 9 -19.55 -8.50 8.85
N GLU A 10 -19.44 -8.90 10.13
CA GLU A 10 -18.21 -8.74 10.93
C GLU A 10 -17.01 -9.48 10.33
N SER A 11 -17.25 -10.70 9.82
CA SER A 11 -16.20 -11.47 9.14
C SER A 11 -15.76 -10.77 7.85
N GLN A 12 -16.69 -10.20 7.10
CA GLN A 12 -16.41 -9.48 5.88
C GLN A 12 -15.66 -8.18 6.15
N GLU A 13 -16.02 -7.42 7.18
CA GLU A 13 -15.31 -6.23 7.61
C GLU A 13 -13.84 -6.53 7.94
N LYS A 14 -13.58 -7.62 8.67
CA LYS A 14 -12.20 -8.07 8.95
C LYS A 14 -11.43 -8.41 7.68
N MET A 15 -12.09 -9.02 6.70
CA MET A 15 -11.50 -9.33 5.39
C MET A 15 -11.22 -8.06 4.58
N ASP A 16 -12.15 -7.10 4.60
CA ASP A 16 -11.95 -5.79 3.96
C ASP A 16 -10.76 -5.05 4.55
N MET A 17 -10.64 -5.03 5.88
CA MET A 17 -9.47 -4.44 6.55
C MET A 17 -8.16 -5.11 6.12
N ALA A 18 -8.13 -6.44 6.00
CA ALA A 18 -6.95 -7.16 5.56
C ALA A 18 -6.53 -6.78 4.14
N VAL A 19 -7.48 -6.58 3.23
CA VAL A 19 -7.22 -6.09 1.87
C VAL A 19 -6.73 -4.64 1.88
N MET A 20 -7.32 -3.77 2.69
CA MET A 20 -6.87 -2.37 2.82
C MET A 20 -5.42 -2.29 3.31
N TYR A 21 -5.04 -3.06 4.32
CA TYR A 21 -3.65 -3.14 4.79
C TYR A 21 -2.70 -3.64 3.71
N LEU A 22 -3.14 -4.62 2.91
CA LEU A 22 -2.33 -5.10 1.79
C LEU A 22 -2.17 -4.01 0.72
N GLU A 23 -3.21 -3.28 0.38
CA GLU A 23 -3.15 -2.15 -0.56
C GLU A 23 -2.13 -1.11 -0.11
N GLU A 24 -2.15 -0.72 1.17
CA GLU A 24 -1.19 0.21 1.75
C GLU A 24 0.25 -0.35 1.71
N ALA A 25 0.44 -1.60 2.11
CA ALA A 25 1.75 -2.25 2.09
C ALA A 25 2.32 -2.33 0.68
N LEU A 26 1.52 -2.71 -0.31
CA LEU A 26 1.93 -2.74 -1.72
C LEU A 26 2.21 -1.35 -2.28
N ALA A 27 1.48 -0.32 -1.84
CA ALA A 27 1.73 1.06 -2.25
C ALA A 27 3.08 1.58 -1.73
N HIS A 28 3.54 1.12 -0.57
CA HIS A 28 4.86 1.45 -0.02
C HIS A 28 5.99 0.69 -0.71
N ILE A 29 5.71 -0.43 -1.35
CA ILE A 29 6.70 -1.17 -2.15
C ILE A 29 6.82 -0.48 -3.50
N SER A 30 7.78 0.45 -3.61
CA SER A 30 8.04 1.20 -4.83
C SER A 30 8.72 0.32 -5.87
N ALA A 31 8.07 0.19 -7.03
CA ALA A 31 8.59 -0.57 -8.16
C ALA A 31 9.52 0.26 -9.08
N GLY A 32 10.28 1.20 -8.53
CA GLY A 32 11.21 2.04 -9.31
C GLY A 32 10.54 3.06 -10.21
N LYS A 33 9.22 3.27 -10.06
CA LYS A 33 8.53 4.39 -10.71
C LYS A 33 8.66 5.66 -9.90
N ALA A 34 8.85 6.77 -10.60
CA ALA A 34 8.79 8.09 -10.00
C ALA A 34 7.40 8.32 -9.39
N SER A 35 7.38 8.66 -8.12
CA SER A 35 6.17 9.03 -7.40
C SER A 35 6.45 10.23 -6.52
N THR A 36 5.52 11.19 -6.50
CA THR A 36 5.59 12.34 -5.58
C THR A 36 5.67 11.91 -4.13
N ARG A 37 5.14 10.73 -3.80
CA ARG A 37 5.20 10.14 -2.44
C ARG A 37 6.61 9.85 -1.94
N LEU A 38 7.60 9.71 -2.84
CA LEU A 38 9.00 9.56 -2.43
C LEU A 38 9.52 10.79 -1.66
N LEU A 39 8.90 11.94 -1.87
CA LEU A 39 9.27 13.21 -1.23
C LEU A 39 8.44 13.53 0.02
N ASP A 40 7.39 12.77 0.32
CA ASP A 40 6.46 13.04 1.44
C ASP A 40 7.15 13.03 2.81
N GLY A 41 8.22 12.25 2.96
CA GLY A 41 9.03 12.18 4.18
C GLY A 41 10.05 13.32 4.33
N ILE A 42 10.30 14.10 3.27
CA ILE A 42 11.32 15.16 3.28
C ILE A 42 10.69 16.47 3.70
N ARG A 43 11.26 17.05 4.75
CA ARG A 43 10.87 18.36 5.27
C ARG A 43 11.96 19.39 4.99
N VAL A 44 11.54 20.59 4.66
CA VAL A 44 12.41 21.73 4.38
C VAL A 44 12.10 22.88 5.33
N ASP A 45 13.13 23.63 5.68
CA ASP A 45 12.95 24.86 6.47
C ASP A 45 12.43 25.96 5.54
N SER A 46 11.22 26.40 5.80
CA SER A 46 10.60 27.55 5.15
C SER A 46 10.37 28.63 6.20
N TYR A 47 11.22 29.64 6.19
CA TYR A 47 11.14 30.81 7.12
C TYR A 47 11.04 30.41 8.60
N GLY A 48 11.82 29.41 9.02
CA GLY A 48 11.88 28.93 10.40
C GLY A 48 10.85 27.83 10.75
N SER A 49 10.08 27.36 9.77
CA SER A 49 9.11 26.27 9.95
C SER A 49 9.47 25.07 9.06
N MET A 50 9.50 23.89 9.65
CA MET A 50 9.72 22.64 8.92
C MET A 50 8.43 22.19 8.23
N VAL A 51 8.38 22.30 6.90
CA VAL A 51 7.22 21.98 6.08
C VAL A 51 7.54 20.91 5.02
N PRO A 52 6.57 20.14 4.53
CA PRO A 52 6.76 19.25 3.39
C PRO A 52 7.15 20.03 2.13
N ILE A 53 7.90 19.40 1.23
CA ILE A 53 8.31 20.02 -0.06
C ILE A 53 7.09 20.49 -0.86
N SER A 54 5.99 19.76 -0.81
CA SER A 54 4.74 20.10 -1.51
C SER A 54 4.11 21.44 -1.09
N ASN A 55 4.49 21.96 0.08
CA ASN A 55 4.01 23.26 0.56
C ASN A 55 4.80 24.45 0.02
N VAL A 56 5.97 24.22 -0.55
CA VAL A 56 6.88 25.28 -1.03
C VAL A 56 7.22 25.15 -2.51
N ALA A 57 6.80 24.05 -3.15
CA ALA A 57 7.09 23.77 -4.55
C ALA A 57 5.98 22.93 -5.20
N ALA A 58 5.82 23.09 -6.51
CA ALA A 58 5.03 22.18 -7.31
C ALA A 58 5.86 20.94 -7.62
N VAL A 59 5.34 19.77 -7.25
CA VAL A 59 5.98 18.46 -7.48
C VAL A 59 5.21 17.71 -8.55
N THR A 60 5.87 17.33 -9.63
CA THR A 60 5.27 16.59 -10.75
C THR A 60 6.15 15.42 -11.18
N THR A 61 5.55 14.43 -11.82
CA THR A 61 6.23 13.28 -12.41
C THR A 61 6.01 13.31 -13.91
N PRO A 62 6.89 13.99 -14.68
CA PRO A 62 6.73 14.13 -16.14
C PRO A 62 6.90 12.79 -16.87
N ASP A 63 7.62 11.85 -16.30
CA ASP A 63 7.81 10.50 -16.82
C ASP A 63 7.94 9.47 -15.69
N ALA A 64 8.03 8.19 -16.05
CA ALA A 64 8.06 7.09 -15.11
C ALA A 64 9.33 7.03 -14.23
N ARG A 65 10.37 7.81 -14.54
CA ARG A 65 11.68 7.77 -13.86
C ARG A 65 12.18 9.11 -13.39
N SER A 66 11.41 10.17 -13.55
CA SER A 66 11.83 11.50 -13.10
C SER A 66 10.75 12.20 -12.29
N ILE A 67 11.22 12.94 -11.30
CA ILE A 67 10.40 13.85 -10.49
C ILE A 67 10.92 15.25 -10.74
N THR A 68 10.03 16.16 -11.03
CA THR A 68 10.34 17.58 -11.21
C THR A 68 9.76 18.37 -10.06
N ILE A 69 10.60 19.17 -9.42
CA ILE A 69 10.25 20.07 -8.32
C ILE A 69 10.46 21.49 -8.82
N LYS A 70 9.40 22.28 -8.84
CA LYS A 70 9.43 23.70 -9.20
C LYS A 70 9.12 24.53 -7.98
N PRO A 71 10.13 25.06 -7.28
CA PRO A 71 9.90 25.95 -6.14
C PRO A 71 9.19 27.22 -6.56
N TRP A 72 8.30 27.70 -5.70
CA TRP A 72 7.61 28.98 -5.92
C TRP A 72 8.51 30.18 -5.62
N ASP A 73 9.48 29.99 -4.73
CA ASP A 73 10.48 30.98 -4.37
C ASP A 73 11.88 30.47 -4.75
N LYS A 74 12.64 31.31 -5.44
CA LYS A 74 14.02 31.01 -5.88
C LYS A 74 14.97 30.75 -4.69
N SER A 75 14.71 31.34 -3.55
CA SER A 75 15.52 31.11 -2.34
C SER A 75 15.41 29.68 -1.82
N MET A 76 14.32 28.98 -2.12
CA MET A 76 14.06 27.61 -1.67
C MET A 76 14.84 26.53 -2.46
N PHE A 77 15.41 26.85 -3.62
CA PHE A 77 16.14 25.86 -4.42
C PHE A 77 17.23 25.15 -3.63
N ARG A 78 18.11 25.94 -2.99
CA ARG A 78 19.23 25.37 -2.20
C ARG A 78 18.75 24.59 -0.98
N VAL A 79 17.68 25.05 -0.36
CA VAL A 79 17.10 24.40 0.82
C VAL A 79 16.51 23.06 0.46
N ILE A 80 15.75 23.00 -0.62
CA ILE A 80 15.13 21.76 -1.13
C ILE A 80 16.21 20.79 -1.62
N GLU A 81 17.18 21.26 -2.42
CA GLU A 81 18.29 20.46 -2.93
C GLU A 81 19.09 19.82 -1.77
N LYS A 82 19.44 20.61 -0.75
CA LYS A 82 20.15 20.10 0.42
C LYS A 82 19.31 19.07 1.18
N ALA A 83 18.02 19.33 1.40
CA ALA A 83 17.14 18.39 2.08
C ALA A 83 17.00 17.05 1.34
N ILE A 84 17.03 17.05 0.01
CA ILE A 84 17.02 15.82 -0.81
C ILE A 84 18.34 15.07 -0.69
N ILE A 85 19.48 15.77 -0.74
CA ILE A 85 20.81 15.18 -0.60
C ILE A 85 20.98 14.56 0.79
N ASP A 86 20.53 15.26 1.83
CA ASP A 86 20.62 14.80 3.23
C ASP A 86 19.60 13.69 3.56
N SER A 87 18.66 13.40 2.64
CA SER A 87 17.67 12.34 2.84
C SER A 87 18.23 10.97 2.53
N ASP A 88 17.60 9.93 3.10
CA ASP A 88 17.95 8.52 2.88
C ASP A 88 17.61 8.00 1.47
N LEU A 89 17.14 8.86 0.57
CA LEU A 89 16.79 8.46 -0.80
C LEU A 89 18.01 8.05 -1.65
N GLY A 90 19.21 8.53 -1.29
CA GLY A 90 20.43 8.22 -2.02
C GLY A 90 20.46 8.72 -3.47
N ILE A 91 19.67 9.75 -3.78
CA ILE A 91 19.47 10.30 -5.11
C ILE A 91 20.05 11.71 -5.16
N MET A 92 20.81 12.00 -6.23
CA MET A 92 21.36 13.33 -6.46
C MET A 92 20.40 14.16 -7.31
N PRO A 93 19.92 15.31 -6.80
CA PRO A 93 19.09 16.23 -7.58
C PRO A 93 19.93 17.00 -8.60
N GLU A 94 19.34 17.27 -9.77
CA GLU A 94 19.89 18.15 -10.79
C GLU A 94 19.12 19.46 -10.81
N ASN A 95 19.82 20.57 -10.67
CA ASN A 95 19.24 21.91 -10.63
C ASN A 95 19.66 22.71 -11.89
N ASN A 96 18.67 23.17 -12.67
CA ASN A 96 18.92 24.01 -13.85
C ASN A 96 18.58 25.50 -13.62
N GLY A 97 18.31 25.91 -12.39
CA GLY A 97 17.93 27.29 -12.02
C GLY A 97 16.44 27.60 -12.12
N GLU A 98 15.65 26.76 -12.74
CA GLU A 98 14.18 26.90 -12.84
C GLU A 98 13.44 25.75 -12.17
N ILE A 99 13.99 24.54 -12.25
CA ILE A 99 13.44 23.31 -11.67
C ILE A 99 14.56 22.48 -11.07
N ILE A 100 14.20 21.67 -10.09
CA ILE A 100 15.03 20.58 -9.56
C ILE A 100 14.49 19.28 -10.14
N ARG A 101 15.34 18.53 -10.82
CA ARG A 101 15.01 17.22 -11.38
C ARG A 101 15.68 16.13 -10.58
N ILE A 102 14.90 15.09 -10.28
CA ILE A 102 15.39 13.87 -9.62
C ILE A 102 15.21 12.73 -10.61
N GLY A 103 16.34 12.12 -11.01
CA GLY A 103 16.33 10.89 -11.81
C GLY A 103 16.30 9.65 -10.91
N ILE A 104 15.34 8.76 -11.11
CA ILE A 104 15.26 7.48 -10.41
C ILE A 104 16.02 6.44 -11.22
N PRO A 105 17.10 5.82 -10.67
CA PRO A 105 17.83 4.80 -11.38
C PRO A 105 16.94 3.58 -11.68
N PRO A 106 17.18 2.88 -12.79
CA PRO A 106 16.44 1.65 -13.10
C PRO A 106 16.71 0.60 -12.03
N LEU A 107 15.67 -0.18 -11.72
CA LEU A 107 15.80 -1.29 -10.77
C LEU A 107 16.79 -2.35 -11.30
N THR A 108 17.72 -2.74 -10.46
CA THR A 108 18.56 -3.92 -10.72
C THR A 108 17.73 -5.19 -10.63
N GLU A 109 18.14 -6.27 -11.30
CA GLU A 109 17.46 -7.58 -11.19
C GLU A 109 17.39 -8.07 -9.74
N GLU A 110 18.44 -7.84 -8.98
CA GLU A 110 18.49 -8.21 -7.56
C GLU A 110 17.43 -7.45 -6.77
N ARG A 111 17.30 -6.14 -6.99
CA ARG A 111 16.29 -5.32 -6.34
C ARG A 111 14.87 -5.73 -6.72
N ARG A 112 14.63 -6.06 -7.98
CA ARG A 112 13.34 -6.60 -8.44
C ARG A 112 12.97 -7.89 -7.70
N LYS A 113 13.92 -8.82 -7.56
CA LYS A 113 13.70 -10.07 -6.80
C LYS A 113 13.39 -9.82 -5.34
N GLN A 114 14.07 -8.85 -4.70
CA GLN A 114 13.78 -8.46 -3.32
C GLN A 114 12.37 -7.88 -3.18
N LEU A 115 11.96 -6.98 -4.07
CA LEU A 115 10.62 -6.38 -4.06
C LEU A 115 9.53 -7.42 -4.30
N ALA A 116 9.72 -8.32 -5.26
CA ALA A 116 8.79 -9.42 -5.51
C ALA A 116 8.63 -10.32 -4.28
N LYS A 117 9.73 -10.62 -3.58
CA LYS A 117 9.70 -11.40 -2.34
C LYS A 117 8.95 -10.67 -1.22
N GLN A 118 9.13 -9.35 -1.08
CA GLN A 118 8.38 -8.55 -0.12
C GLN A 118 6.88 -8.55 -0.44
N CYS A 119 6.50 -8.33 -1.70
CA CYS A 119 5.09 -8.39 -2.12
C CYS A 119 4.45 -9.74 -1.80
N LYS A 120 5.16 -10.83 -2.07
CA LYS A 120 4.68 -12.18 -1.75
C LYS A 120 4.50 -12.39 -0.25
N ALA A 121 5.41 -11.91 0.58
CA ALA A 121 5.30 -12.00 2.03
C ALA A 121 4.09 -11.21 2.56
N GLU A 122 3.86 -9.99 2.07
CA GLU A 122 2.69 -9.19 2.43
C GLU A 122 1.39 -9.89 1.98
N GLY A 123 1.38 -10.46 0.80
CA GLY A 123 0.25 -11.24 0.29
C GLY A 123 -0.08 -12.46 1.16
N GLU A 124 0.92 -13.20 1.61
CA GLU A 124 0.71 -14.34 2.52
C GLU A 124 0.17 -13.89 3.89
N THR A 125 0.66 -12.77 4.42
CA THR A 125 0.13 -12.17 5.65
C THR A 125 -1.35 -11.80 5.49
N ALA A 126 -1.73 -11.20 4.39
CA ALA A 126 -3.13 -10.87 4.09
C ALA A 126 -3.99 -12.14 3.98
N LYS A 127 -3.52 -13.17 3.27
CA LYS A 127 -4.23 -14.46 3.16
C LYS A 127 -4.44 -15.14 4.51
N VAL A 128 -3.45 -15.06 5.40
CA VAL A 128 -3.60 -15.58 6.79
C VAL A 128 -4.69 -14.82 7.53
N SER A 129 -4.75 -13.49 7.40
CA SER A 129 -5.80 -12.68 8.02
C SER A 129 -7.19 -13.04 7.50
N ILE A 130 -7.33 -13.28 6.18
CA ILE A 130 -8.59 -13.73 5.57
C ILE A 130 -9.02 -15.11 6.12
N ARG A 131 -8.09 -16.06 6.21
CA ARG A 131 -8.35 -17.39 6.79
C ARG A 131 -8.76 -17.30 8.25
N ASN A 132 -8.12 -16.43 9.04
CA ASN A 132 -8.47 -16.20 10.44
C ASN A 132 -9.88 -15.60 10.56
N ALA A 133 -10.22 -14.59 9.77
CA ALA A 133 -11.55 -13.99 9.77
C ALA A 133 -12.65 -15.02 9.47
N ARG A 134 -12.41 -15.90 8.49
CA ARG A 134 -13.33 -17.00 8.19
C ARG A 134 -13.46 -17.97 9.37
N ARG A 135 -12.35 -18.38 9.98
CA ARG A 135 -12.34 -19.30 11.12
C ARG A 135 -13.12 -18.73 12.29
N ASP A 136 -12.87 -17.45 12.61
CA ASP A 136 -13.59 -16.76 13.70
C ASP A 136 -15.10 -16.72 13.44
N GLY A 137 -15.50 -16.48 12.17
CA GLY A 137 -16.89 -16.51 11.75
C GLY A 137 -17.54 -17.89 11.92
N ILE A 138 -16.82 -18.95 11.52
CA ILE A 138 -17.28 -20.34 11.69
C ILE A 138 -17.42 -20.69 13.18
N ASP A 139 -16.48 -20.28 14.01
CA ASP A 139 -16.53 -20.54 15.45
C ASP A 139 -17.68 -19.77 16.13
N ALA A 140 -17.96 -18.54 15.66
CA ALA A 140 -19.13 -17.78 16.11
C ALA A 140 -20.45 -18.45 15.70
N LEU A 141 -20.54 -19.00 14.48
CA LEU A 141 -21.71 -19.78 14.02
C LEU A 141 -21.93 -21.05 14.85
N LYS A 142 -20.87 -21.79 15.15
CA LYS A 142 -20.95 -22.98 16.03
C LYS A 142 -21.43 -22.64 17.45
N LYS A 143 -21.00 -21.49 17.94
CA LYS A 143 -21.50 -20.98 19.24
C LYS A 143 -22.97 -20.62 19.16
N ALA A 144 -23.41 -19.95 18.08
CA ALA A 144 -24.81 -19.60 17.88
C ALA A 144 -25.72 -20.84 17.79
N VAL A 145 -25.25 -21.97 17.26
CA VAL A 145 -26.00 -23.24 17.28
C VAL A 145 -26.24 -23.72 18.72
N LYS A 146 -25.23 -23.61 19.58
CA LYS A 146 -25.41 -23.96 21.01
C LYS A 146 -26.44 -23.06 21.71
N ASP A 147 -26.61 -21.84 21.21
CA ASP A 147 -27.56 -20.85 21.69
C ASP A 147 -28.93 -20.93 20.98
N GLY A 148 -29.16 -21.96 20.13
CA GLY A 148 -30.46 -22.27 19.52
C GLY A 148 -30.60 -21.97 18.04
N LEU A 149 -29.51 -21.63 17.31
CA LEU A 149 -29.56 -21.52 15.87
C LEU A 149 -29.76 -22.90 15.21
N ALA A 150 -30.57 -22.96 14.16
CA ALA A 150 -30.78 -24.21 13.42
C ALA A 150 -29.51 -24.65 12.65
N GLU A 151 -29.20 -25.95 12.65
CA GLU A 151 -28.01 -26.49 11.97
C GLU A 151 -28.00 -26.22 10.45
N ASP A 152 -29.17 -26.19 9.81
CA ASP A 152 -29.29 -25.86 8.38
C ASP A 152 -28.93 -24.41 8.09
N GLU A 153 -29.28 -23.50 8.99
CA GLU A 153 -28.87 -22.08 8.87
C GLU A 153 -27.38 -21.91 9.07
N GLN A 154 -26.77 -22.66 10.02
CA GLN A 154 -25.32 -22.71 10.19
C GLN A 154 -24.61 -23.14 8.93
N LYS A 155 -25.02 -24.29 8.33
CA LYS A 155 -24.41 -24.82 7.09
C LYS A 155 -24.52 -23.82 5.93
N ASN A 156 -25.66 -23.18 5.79
CA ASN A 156 -25.86 -22.15 4.76
C ASN A 156 -24.96 -20.93 4.99
N ALA A 157 -24.79 -20.51 6.24
CA ALA A 157 -23.91 -19.41 6.60
C ALA A 157 -22.43 -19.75 6.40
N GLU A 158 -22.00 -20.97 6.74
CA GLU A 158 -20.64 -21.45 6.48
C GLU A 158 -20.33 -21.47 4.98
N ALA A 159 -21.28 -21.91 4.15
CA ALA A 159 -21.14 -21.87 2.70
C ALA A 159 -21.02 -20.44 2.14
N LYS A 160 -21.75 -19.48 2.72
CA LYS A 160 -21.63 -18.06 2.38
C LYS A 160 -20.26 -17.50 2.78
N LEU A 161 -19.79 -17.79 3.99
CA LEU A 161 -18.48 -17.38 4.47
C LEU A 161 -17.35 -17.96 3.58
N GLN A 162 -17.49 -19.21 3.14
CA GLN A 162 -16.52 -19.81 2.23
C GLN A 162 -16.48 -19.07 0.89
N LYS A 163 -17.62 -18.73 0.31
CA LYS A 163 -17.67 -17.94 -0.95
C LYS A 163 -17.04 -16.56 -0.79
N VAL A 164 -17.32 -15.89 0.33
CA VAL A 164 -16.72 -14.60 0.64
C VAL A 164 -15.20 -14.74 0.78
N HIS A 165 -14.72 -15.72 1.54
CA HIS A 165 -13.31 -16.03 1.67
C HIS A 165 -12.65 -16.23 0.31
N ASP A 166 -13.21 -17.06 -0.56
CA ASP A 166 -12.64 -17.37 -1.88
C ASP A 166 -12.57 -16.12 -2.76
N LYS A 167 -13.58 -15.25 -2.69
CA LYS A 167 -13.59 -13.96 -3.40
C LYS A 167 -12.44 -13.05 -2.94
N TYR A 168 -12.20 -12.95 -1.63
CA TYR A 168 -11.11 -12.13 -1.09
C TYR A 168 -9.74 -12.71 -1.39
N ILE A 169 -9.57 -14.02 -1.35
CA ILE A 169 -8.32 -14.68 -1.77
C ILE A 169 -8.03 -14.39 -3.25
N ALA A 170 -9.02 -14.52 -4.13
CA ALA A 170 -8.87 -14.19 -5.55
C ALA A 170 -8.49 -12.71 -5.76
N LYS A 171 -9.10 -11.79 -5.01
CA LYS A 171 -8.75 -10.36 -5.06
C LYS A 171 -7.30 -10.11 -4.63
N ILE A 172 -6.83 -10.77 -3.57
CA ILE A 172 -5.44 -10.67 -3.13
C ILE A 172 -4.48 -11.18 -4.21
N GLU A 173 -4.79 -12.29 -4.84
CA GLU A 173 -3.96 -12.87 -5.91
C GLU A 173 -3.90 -11.96 -7.14
N GLU A 174 -5.01 -11.33 -7.51
CA GLU A 174 -5.05 -10.32 -8.58
C GLU A 174 -4.17 -9.11 -8.26
N MET A 175 -4.28 -8.56 -7.05
CA MET A 175 -3.45 -7.44 -6.58
C MET A 175 -1.96 -7.77 -6.61
N LEU A 176 -1.58 -8.98 -6.18
CA LEU A 176 -0.19 -9.44 -6.21
C LEU A 176 0.31 -9.62 -7.64
N ALA A 177 -0.50 -10.17 -8.54
CA ALA A 177 -0.14 -10.34 -9.94
C ALA A 177 0.05 -9.00 -10.66
N GLU A 178 -0.81 -8.02 -10.40
CA GLU A 178 -0.66 -6.66 -10.93
C GLU A 178 0.62 -6.00 -10.44
N LYS A 179 0.93 -6.14 -9.14
CA LYS A 179 2.14 -5.57 -8.56
C LYS A 179 3.41 -6.25 -9.07
N ASP A 180 3.38 -7.56 -9.22
CA ASP A 180 4.50 -8.33 -9.80
C ASP A 180 4.76 -7.89 -11.25
N LYS A 181 3.71 -7.75 -12.05
CA LYS A 181 3.80 -7.21 -13.41
C LYS A 181 4.39 -5.79 -13.42
N GLU A 182 3.98 -4.93 -12.49
CA GLU A 182 4.53 -3.58 -12.34
C GLU A 182 6.04 -3.63 -12.05
N ILE A 183 6.49 -4.47 -11.13
CA ILE A 183 7.90 -4.64 -10.76
C ILE A 183 8.73 -5.15 -11.95
N MET A 184 8.17 -6.04 -12.74
CA MET A 184 8.88 -6.67 -13.88
C MET A 184 8.92 -5.79 -15.14
N THR A 185 8.01 -4.81 -15.28
CA THR A 185 7.86 -4.01 -16.51
C THR A 185 8.70 -2.72 -16.51
N VAL A 186 9.31 -2.33 -15.41
CA VAL A 186 10.10 -1.07 -15.27
C VAL A 186 11.57 -1.27 -15.58
#